data_57e93966b68eec034d1882c9d46c274f
#
_entry.id   57e93966b68eec034d1882c9d46c274f
#
_cell.length_a   1.000
_cell.length_b   1.000
_cell.length_c   1.000
_cell.angle_alpha   90.00
_cell.angle_beta   90.00
_cell.angle_gamma   90.00
#
_symmetry.space_group_name_H-M   'P 1'
#
loop_
_entity.id
_entity.type
_entity.pdbx_description
1 polymer ?
#
loop_
_entity_poly.entity_id
_entity_poly.type
_entity_poly.pdbx_seq_one_letter_code
_entity_poly.pdbx_strand_id
1 'polypeptide(L)'
;MEKKLIFSWAENADGKIVHVDEVPRGLQCGCSCPHCHEKLMARHGDVREHGFAHHSDNRGANLEICYMVTLYKLAEQIVQTKKRIYAPSYYDIFHPKHIEFVSVKIDSSYEREDKQPDVIATTSEGKQFMIEFTFNDKVKHKQVIDYNNLTCLEIDLSNQTLESLEDFLLTTEDDRKWINNETYFNSIEERYAKANKKVRVVEVSECDICPISNNCCGVRKKDASSPLTLKNNDRQYRICKPNEKELRIKNEEEERRKKEEDERRATLIRRHKEEQEQKEYLRRQQTKCEQRQHILDEQESSQDSSERSCFDCTTNLSWRNRNDGIAHCGAF
;
A
#
# COMPACT_ATOMS: atom_id res chain seq x y z
N MET A 1 -6.99 -32.16 -12.73
CA MET A 1 -5.53 -32.48 -12.67
C MET A 1 -4.90 -31.37 -11.89
N GLU A 2 -4.36 -31.63 -10.70
CA GLU A 2 -3.55 -30.67 -9.98
C GLU A 2 -2.31 -30.33 -10.81
N LYS A 3 -2.10 -29.07 -11.12
CA LYS A 3 -0.89 -28.60 -11.80
C LYS A 3 0.29 -28.86 -10.86
N LYS A 4 1.18 -29.74 -11.23
CA LYS A 4 2.41 -29.97 -10.47
C LYS A 4 3.27 -28.71 -10.57
N LEU A 5 3.40 -27.99 -9.46
CA LEU A 5 4.26 -26.83 -9.38
C LEU A 5 5.73 -27.27 -9.40
N ILE A 6 6.48 -26.83 -10.40
CA ILE A 6 7.91 -27.08 -10.52
C ILE A 6 8.63 -25.80 -10.18
N PHE A 7 9.46 -25.82 -9.15
CA PHE A 7 10.29 -24.70 -8.76
C PHE A 7 11.61 -24.75 -9.51
N SER A 8 11.66 -24.20 -10.70
CA SER A 8 12.89 -24.10 -11.52
C SER A 8 13.81 -22.96 -11.09
N TRP A 9 13.31 -22.01 -10.29
CA TRP A 9 14.04 -20.85 -9.80
C TRP A 9 14.00 -20.76 -8.28
N ALA A 10 15.06 -20.18 -7.68
CA ALA A 10 15.20 -19.97 -6.24
C ALA A 10 16.11 -18.77 -5.94
N GLU A 11 16.06 -18.27 -4.70
CA GLU A 11 16.93 -17.19 -4.25
C GLU A 11 18.27 -17.73 -3.76
N ASN A 12 19.37 -17.16 -4.25
CA ASN A 12 20.71 -17.50 -3.79
C ASN A 12 21.11 -16.62 -2.57
N ALA A 13 22.31 -16.86 -2.04
CA ALA A 13 22.83 -16.13 -0.88
C ALA A 13 23.02 -14.61 -1.12
N ASP A 14 23.12 -14.17 -2.38
CA ASP A 14 23.24 -12.77 -2.77
C ASP A 14 21.87 -12.08 -2.98
N GLY A 15 20.76 -12.79 -2.72
CA GLY A 15 19.39 -12.28 -2.94
C GLY A 15 18.97 -12.25 -4.41
N LYS A 16 19.67 -12.98 -5.30
CA LYS A 16 19.33 -13.10 -6.71
C LYS A 16 18.53 -14.37 -6.97
N ILE A 17 17.56 -14.27 -7.84
CA ILE A 17 16.81 -15.43 -8.32
C ILE A 17 17.64 -16.11 -9.42
N VAL A 18 17.96 -17.38 -9.21
CA VAL A 18 18.82 -18.21 -10.09
C VAL A 18 18.10 -19.45 -10.54
N HIS A 19 18.40 -19.89 -11.78
CA HIS A 19 17.83 -21.12 -12.31
C HIS A 19 18.52 -22.35 -11.73
N VAL A 20 17.78 -23.45 -11.61
CA VAL A 20 18.29 -24.69 -11.01
C VAL A 20 19.52 -25.26 -11.73
N ASP A 21 19.62 -25.08 -13.04
CA ASP A 21 20.75 -25.53 -13.85
C ASP A 21 22.02 -24.69 -13.67
N GLU A 22 21.92 -23.53 -13.04
CA GLU A 22 23.05 -22.63 -12.78
C GLU A 22 23.75 -22.90 -11.44
N VAL A 23 23.21 -23.82 -10.65
CA VAL A 23 23.68 -24.08 -9.28
C VAL A 23 24.07 -25.55 -9.08
N PRO A 24 24.96 -25.84 -8.10
CA PRO A 24 25.32 -27.23 -7.78
C PRO A 24 24.13 -28.05 -7.27
N ARG A 25 24.16 -29.36 -7.54
CA ARG A 25 23.15 -30.29 -7.06
C ARG A 25 23.10 -30.41 -5.55
N GLY A 26 21.93 -30.59 -5.00
CA GLY A 26 21.68 -30.83 -3.57
C GLY A 26 21.69 -29.53 -2.77
N LEU A 27 22.01 -29.62 -1.49
CA LEU A 27 22.07 -28.46 -0.59
C LEU A 27 23.27 -27.54 -0.84
N GLN A 28 24.25 -28.00 -1.63
CA GLN A 28 25.40 -27.18 -2.03
C GLN A 28 25.01 -26.03 -2.96
N CYS A 29 23.76 -26.02 -3.49
CA CYS A 29 23.23 -24.90 -4.25
C CYS A 29 23.23 -23.60 -3.43
N GLY A 30 23.16 -23.67 -2.10
CA GLY A 30 23.11 -22.50 -1.23
C GLY A 30 21.85 -21.64 -1.38
N CYS A 31 20.78 -22.20 -2.00
CA CYS A 31 19.55 -21.49 -2.30
C CYS A 31 18.52 -21.63 -1.19
N SER A 32 17.64 -20.63 -1.08
CA SER A 32 16.49 -20.60 -0.18
C SER A 32 15.21 -20.20 -0.91
N CYS A 33 14.08 -20.49 -0.30
CA CYS A 33 12.79 -20.02 -0.77
C CYS A 33 12.62 -18.52 -0.43
N PRO A 34 12.28 -17.66 -1.37
CA PRO A 34 12.13 -16.22 -1.09
C PRO A 34 10.93 -15.90 -0.19
N HIS A 35 9.98 -16.82 -0.01
CA HIS A 35 8.83 -16.66 0.87
C HIS A 35 9.09 -17.18 2.29
N CYS A 36 9.32 -18.50 2.43
CA CYS A 36 9.45 -19.14 3.75
C CYS A 36 10.89 -19.18 4.28
N HIS A 37 11.89 -18.74 3.49
CA HIS A 37 13.31 -18.71 3.79
C HIS A 37 13.94 -20.08 4.10
N GLU A 38 13.22 -21.16 3.81
CA GLU A 38 13.77 -22.49 3.96
C GLU A 38 14.84 -22.78 2.94
N LYS A 39 15.83 -23.59 3.36
CA LYS A 39 16.87 -24.10 2.44
C LYS A 39 16.23 -24.98 1.38
N LEU A 40 16.64 -24.77 0.16
CA LEU A 40 16.21 -25.57 -0.98
C LEU A 40 17.31 -26.53 -1.40
N MET A 41 16.88 -27.66 -1.96
CA MET A 41 17.74 -28.68 -2.54
C MET A 41 17.54 -28.70 -4.05
N ALA A 42 18.61 -28.41 -4.80
CA ALA A 42 18.57 -28.51 -6.26
C ALA A 42 18.56 -29.97 -6.70
N ARG A 43 17.59 -30.32 -7.53
CA ARG A 43 17.41 -31.68 -8.09
C ARG A 43 17.73 -31.65 -9.58
N HIS A 44 18.81 -32.31 -9.94
CA HIS A 44 19.22 -32.55 -11.33
C HIS A 44 19.10 -34.04 -11.59
N GLY A 45 18.07 -34.50 -12.26
CA GLY A 45 17.81 -35.91 -12.48
C GLY A 45 17.68 -36.23 -13.95
N ASP A 46 18.27 -37.32 -14.38
CA ASP A 46 18.24 -37.77 -15.78
C ASP A 46 16.84 -38.15 -16.28
N VAL A 47 15.89 -38.40 -15.37
CA VAL A 47 14.52 -38.87 -15.68
C VAL A 47 13.42 -37.94 -15.25
N ARG A 48 13.72 -37.01 -14.33
CA ARG A 48 12.73 -36.04 -13.80
C ARG A 48 13.16 -34.62 -14.15
N GLU A 49 12.18 -33.78 -14.34
CA GLU A 49 12.41 -32.34 -14.53
C GLU A 49 13.29 -31.77 -13.40
N HIS A 50 14.24 -30.93 -13.79
CA HIS A 50 15.09 -30.23 -12.84
C HIS A 50 14.25 -29.24 -12.04
N GLY A 51 14.59 -29.06 -10.77
CA GLY A 51 13.85 -28.14 -9.92
C GLY A 51 14.35 -28.15 -8.49
N PHE A 52 13.90 -27.17 -7.72
CA PHE A 52 14.18 -27.06 -6.30
C PHE A 52 13.10 -27.75 -5.48
N ALA A 53 13.50 -28.29 -4.34
CA ALA A 53 12.59 -28.82 -3.33
C ALA A 53 12.96 -28.26 -1.96
N HIS A 54 11.98 -27.95 -1.14
CA HIS A 54 12.18 -27.58 0.26
C HIS A 54 12.87 -28.75 0.98
N HIS A 55 13.88 -28.43 1.78
CA HIS A 55 14.70 -29.49 2.42
C HIS A 55 14.00 -30.13 3.61
N SER A 56 13.31 -29.33 4.40
CA SER A 56 12.57 -29.86 5.53
C SER A 56 11.17 -30.34 5.10
N ASP A 57 10.66 -31.35 5.81
CA ASP A 57 9.26 -31.75 5.72
C ASP A 57 8.32 -30.69 6.33
N ASN A 58 8.59 -29.41 6.07
CA ASN A 58 7.74 -28.34 6.58
C ASN A 58 6.35 -28.41 5.94
N ARG A 59 5.53 -29.28 6.52
CA ARG A 59 4.14 -29.50 6.09
C ARG A 59 3.24 -28.28 6.25
N GLY A 60 3.77 -27.20 6.85
CA GLY A 60 3.07 -25.94 7.03
C GLY A 60 3.33 -24.91 5.93
N ALA A 61 4.33 -25.11 5.06
CA ALA A 61 4.59 -24.17 3.96
C ALA A 61 3.50 -24.29 2.88
N ASN A 62 2.83 -23.20 2.59
CA ASN A 62 1.96 -23.12 1.44
C ASN A 62 2.82 -23.02 0.17
N LEU A 63 3.00 -24.15 -0.53
CA LEU A 63 3.83 -24.24 -1.73
C LEU A 63 3.32 -23.35 -2.87
N GLU A 64 2.03 -23.10 -2.94
CA GLU A 64 1.44 -22.20 -3.93
C GLU A 64 1.89 -20.75 -3.70
N ILE A 65 1.84 -20.28 -2.46
CA ILE A 65 2.36 -18.95 -2.11
C ILE A 65 3.87 -18.88 -2.35
N CYS A 66 4.63 -19.91 -1.96
CA CYS A 66 6.08 -19.97 -2.24
C CYS A 66 6.36 -19.82 -3.74
N TYR A 67 5.59 -20.52 -4.58
CA TYR A 67 5.72 -20.44 -6.04
C TYR A 67 5.41 -19.03 -6.55
N MET A 68 4.31 -18.45 -6.13
CA MET A 68 3.90 -17.11 -6.57
C MET A 68 4.88 -16.02 -6.12
N VAL A 69 5.45 -16.12 -4.92
CA VAL A 69 6.49 -15.19 -4.46
C VAL A 69 7.78 -15.35 -5.25
N THR A 70 8.16 -16.59 -5.60
CA THR A 70 9.32 -16.82 -6.48
C THR A 70 9.09 -16.21 -7.86
N LEU A 71 7.91 -16.39 -8.43
CA LEU A 71 7.49 -15.81 -9.71
C LEU A 71 7.55 -14.28 -9.68
N TYR A 72 7.02 -13.67 -8.62
CA TYR A 72 7.03 -12.25 -8.40
C TYR A 72 8.47 -11.68 -8.30
N LYS A 73 9.34 -12.32 -7.52
CA LYS A 73 10.75 -11.92 -7.42
C LYS A 73 11.51 -12.08 -8.72
N LEU A 74 11.22 -13.11 -9.48
CA LEU A 74 11.77 -13.30 -10.81
C LEU A 74 11.30 -12.22 -11.79
N ALA A 75 10.03 -11.81 -11.73
CA ALA A 75 9.48 -10.73 -12.55
C ALA A 75 10.22 -9.40 -12.29
N GLU A 76 10.44 -9.05 -11.01
CA GLU A 76 11.23 -7.89 -10.62
C GLU A 76 12.65 -7.94 -11.22
N GLN A 77 13.32 -9.08 -11.08
CA GLN A 77 14.68 -9.28 -11.57
C GLN A 77 14.77 -9.21 -13.11
N ILE A 78 13.78 -9.78 -13.83
CA ILE A 78 13.72 -9.70 -15.30
C ILE A 78 13.64 -8.24 -15.76
N VAL A 79 12.71 -7.47 -15.19
CA VAL A 79 12.54 -6.05 -15.53
C VAL A 79 13.81 -5.25 -15.21
N GLN A 80 14.45 -5.52 -14.07
CA GLN A 80 15.67 -4.86 -13.66
C GLN A 80 16.85 -5.16 -14.61
N THR A 81 16.95 -6.42 -15.05
CA THR A 81 18.05 -6.89 -15.88
C THR A 81 17.86 -6.50 -17.36
N LYS A 82 16.67 -6.74 -17.89
CA LYS A 82 16.35 -6.47 -19.31
C LYS A 82 16.09 -4.98 -19.56
N LYS A 83 15.73 -4.23 -18.53
CA LYS A 83 15.41 -2.79 -18.61
C LYS A 83 14.38 -2.46 -19.69
N ARG A 84 13.45 -3.35 -19.90
CA ARG A 84 12.37 -3.15 -20.87
C ARG A 84 11.16 -4.00 -20.49
N ILE A 85 10.00 -3.58 -20.98
CA ILE A 85 8.74 -4.29 -20.84
C ILE A 85 7.89 -4.07 -22.08
N TYR A 86 7.03 -5.03 -22.40
CA TYR A 86 6.01 -4.82 -23.43
C TYR A 86 4.77 -4.22 -22.78
N ALA A 87 4.35 -3.04 -23.24
CA ALA A 87 3.17 -2.36 -22.71
C ALA A 87 1.99 -2.50 -23.68
N PRO A 88 0.77 -2.71 -23.16
CA PRO A 88 -0.42 -2.82 -23.97
C PRO A 88 -0.83 -1.46 -24.54
N SER A 89 -1.76 -1.48 -25.48
CA SER A 89 -2.42 -0.27 -25.95
C SER A 89 -3.06 0.51 -24.81
N TYR A 90 -3.08 1.83 -24.94
CA TYR A 90 -3.74 2.71 -24.00
C TYR A 90 -4.56 3.74 -24.76
N TYR A 91 -5.82 3.44 -24.96
CA TYR A 91 -6.74 4.22 -25.78
C TYR A 91 -6.13 4.58 -27.15
N ASP A 92 -6.18 5.86 -27.54
CA ASP A 92 -5.58 6.42 -28.75
C ASP A 92 -4.22 7.12 -28.50
N ILE A 93 -3.66 6.97 -27.30
CA ILE A 93 -2.40 7.59 -26.88
C ILE A 93 -1.21 6.67 -27.12
N PHE A 94 -1.35 5.40 -26.75
CA PHE A 94 -0.32 4.39 -26.93
C PHE A 94 -0.79 3.29 -27.86
N HIS A 95 0.07 2.91 -28.80
CA HIS A 95 0.02 1.59 -29.41
C HIS A 95 0.83 0.60 -28.59
N PRO A 96 0.52 -0.71 -28.66
CA PRO A 96 1.33 -1.72 -27.98
C PRO A 96 2.78 -1.60 -28.42
N LYS A 97 3.70 -1.55 -27.46
CA LYS A 97 5.14 -1.37 -27.77
C LYS A 97 6.03 -1.76 -26.61
N HIS A 98 7.29 -1.98 -26.95
CA HIS A 98 8.33 -2.04 -25.93
C HIS A 98 8.57 -0.65 -25.34
N ILE A 99 8.66 -0.61 -24.01
CA ILE A 99 9.12 0.54 -23.25
C ILE A 99 10.48 0.19 -22.70
N GLU A 100 11.49 0.99 -23.04
CA GLU A 100 12.87 0.82 -22.58
C GLU A 100 13.16 1.77 -21.42
N PHE A 101 13.96 1.29 -20.47
CA PHE A 101 14.33 2.01 -19.27
C PHE A 101 15.83 2.24 -19.19
N VAL A 102 16.21 3.44 -18.80
CA VAL A 102 17.62 3.78 -18.50
C VAL A 102 18.00 3.24 -17.12
N SER A 103 17.10 3.39 -16.16
CA SER A 103 17.28 2.88 -14.81
C SER A 103 16.01 2.19 -14.30
N VAL A 104 16.21 1.16 -13.47
CA VAL A 104 15.13 0.42 -12.81
C VAL A 104 15.49 0.27 -11.35
N LYS A 105 14.62 0.75 -10.46
CA LYS A 105 14.71 0.58 -9.03
C LYS A 105 13.61 -0.37 -8.60
N ILE A 106 14.00 -1.40 -7.86
CA ILE A 106 13.10 -2.33 -7.17
C ILE A 106 13.13 -1.98 -5.69
N ASP A 107 11.97 -1.79 -5.13
CA ASP A 107 11.80 -1.46 -3.72
C ASP A 107 10.46 -2.02 -3.26
N SER A 108 10.40 -3.33 -3.25
CA SER A 108 9.13 -4.00 -3.02
C SER A 108 9.27 -5.21 -2.10
N SER A 109 8.22 -5.43 -1.35
CA SER A 109 7.94 -6.69 -0.69
C SER A 109 6.51 -7.07 -1.02
N TYR A 110 6.25 -8.34 -1.34
CA TYR A 110 4.90 -8.82 -1.61
C TYR A 110 3.95 -8.68 -0.39
N GLU A 111 4.51 -8.55 0.82
CA GLU A 111 3.77 -8.34 2.08
C GLU A 111 3.61 -6.86 2.44
N ARG A 112 4.14 -5.96 1.62
CA ARG A 112 4.13 -4.54 1.91
C ARG A 112 2.71 -3.95 1.87
N GLU A 113 2.37 -3.15 2.87
CA GLU A 113 1.10 -2.41 2.98
C GLU A 113 1.23 -0.92 2.63
N ASP A 114 2.41 -0.46 2.27
CA ASP A 114 2.64 0.93 1.88
C ASP A 114 2.14 1.20 0.45
N LYS A 115 2.20 2.46 0.05
CA LYS A 115 1.68 2.93 -1.24
C LYS A 115 2.73 2.95 -2.36
N GLN A 116 3.85 2.28 -2.22
CA GLN A 116 4.90 2.32 -3.24
C GLN A 116 4.69 1.21 -4.28
N PRO A 117 4.92 1.49 -5.57
CA PRO A 117 4.89 0.46 -6.61
C PRO A 117 6.06 -0.51 -6.46
N ASP A 118 5.92 -1.70 -7.04
CA ASP A 118 6.93 -2.74 -6.99
C ASP A 118 8.19 -2.34 -7.76
N VAL A 119 8.01 -1.67 -8.90
CA VAL A 119 9.11 -1.21 -9.76
C VAL A 119 8.93 0.26 -10.11
N ILE A 120 9.98 1.03 -9.93
CA ILE A 120 10.08 2.42 -10.41
C ILE A 120 11.17 2.45 -11.46
N ALA A 121 10.77 2.66 -12.72
CA ALA A 121 11.68 2.75 -13.85
C ALA A 121 11.75 4.19 -14.39
N THR A 122 12.86 4.54 -15.04
CA THR A 122 13.02 5.84 -15.70
C THR A 122 13.25 5.60 -17.18
N THR A 123 12.44 6.23 -18.01
CA THR A 123 12.61 6.18 -19.49
C THR A 123 13.75 7.06 -19.98
N SER A 124 14.16 6.91 -21.23
CA SER A 124 15.19 7.76 -21.87
C SER A 124 14.81 9.26 -21.89
N GLU A 125 13.53 9.57 -21.81
CA GLU A 125 13.02 10.95 -21.70
C GLU A 125 13.06 11.50 -20.27
N GLY A 126 13.56 10.73 -19.30
CA GLY A 126 13.59 11.11 -17.89
C GLY A 126 12.24 10.99 -17.18
N LYS A 127 11.22 10.41 -17.82
CA LYS A 127 9.90 10.20 -17.23
C LYS A 127 9.90 8.95 -16.35
N GLN A 128 9.23 9.03 -15.22
CA GLN A 128 9.00 7.87 -14.35
C GLN A 128 7.91 6.97 -14.94
N PHE A 129 8.17 5.67 -14.85
CA PHE A 129 7.25 4.62 -15.22
C PHE A 129 7.17 3.62 -14.08
N MET A 130 5.97 3.33 -13.63
CA MET A 130 5.73 2.43 -12.50
C MET A 130 5.14 1.12 -12.96
N ILE A 131 5.55 0.03 -12.33
CA ILE A 131 4.98 -1.28 -12.55
C ILE A 131 4.54 -1.85 -11.21
N GLU A 132 3.34 -2.39 -11.19
CA GLU A 132 2.79 -3.14 -10.07
C GLU A 132 2.50 -4.55 -10.51
N PHE A 133 3.09 -5.53 -9.83
CA PHE A 133 2.80 -6.93 -10.05
C PHE A 133 1.74 -7.41 -9.08
N THR A 134 0.73 -8.11 -9.58
CA THR A 134 -0.33 -8.69 -8.77
C THR A 134 -0.38 -10.21 -8.93
N PHE A 135 -0.85 -10.90 -7.90
CA PHE A 135 -1.19 -12.31 -7.91
C PHE A 135 -2.19 -12.60 -6.78
N ASN A 136 -2.86 -13.76 -6.83
CA ASN A 136 -4.04 -14.05 -6.00
C ASN A 136 -3.85 -13.80 -4.50
N ASP A 137 -2.71 -14.19 -3.91
CA ASP A 137 -2.46 -14.11 -2.47
C ASP A 137 -1.57 -12.92 -2.07
N LYS A 138 -1.27 -12.02 -3.01
CA LYS A 138 -0.52 -10.79 -2.69
C LYS A 138 -1.35 -9.90 -1.79
N VAL A 139 -0.74 -9.36 -0.75
CA VAL A 139 -1.37 -8.35 0.11
C VAL A 139 -1.75 -7.14 -0.74
N LYS A 140 -3.05 -6.84 -0.77
CA LYS A 140 -3.55 -5.64 -1.47
C LYS A 140 -3.35 -4.43 -0.58
N HIS A 141 -2.96 -3.32 -1.20
CA HIS A 141 -2.87 -2.05 -0.49
C HIS A 141 -4.23 -1.67 0.12
N LYS A 142 -4.23 -1.31 1.39
CA LYS A 142 -5.46 -0.87 2.10
C LYS A 142 -5.99 0.46 1.59
N GLN A 143 -5.15 1.24 0.92
CA GLN A 143 -5.50 2.54 0.35
C GLN A 143 -5.14 2.54 -1.13
N VAL A 144 -6.02 3.16 -1.93
CA VAL A 144 -5.73 3.36 -3.35
C VAL A 144 -4.47 4.21 -3.49
N ILE A 145 -3.50 3.71 -4.25
CA ILE A 145 -2.31 4.46 -4.57
C ILE A 145 -2.72 5.62 -5.48
N ASP A 146 -2.30 6.82 -5.11
CA ASP A 146 -2.48 8.00 -5.94
C ASP A 146 -1.29 8.11 -6.89
N TYR A 147 -1.48 7.62 -8.10
CA TYR A 147 -0.50 7.71 -9.17
C TYR A 147 -0.65 8.99 -10.00
N ASN A 148 -1.24 10.05 -9.45
CA ASN A 148 -1.42 11.31 -10.15
C ASN A 148 -0.11 11.73 -10.82
N ASN A 149 -0.20 12.08 -12.09
CA ASN A 149 0.92 12.48 -12.96
C ASN A 149 1.98 11.40 -13.22
N LEU A 150 1.75 10.14 -12.83
CA LEU A 150 2.71 9.06 -13.02
C LEU A 150 2.11 7.93 -13.86
N THR A 151 2.86 7.44 -14.82
CA THR A 151 2.44 6.30 -15.64
C THR A 151 2.62 5.01 -14.87
N CYS A 152 1.54 4.27 -14.61
CA CYS A 152 1.57 3.01 -13.89
C CYS A 152 0.87 1.88 -14.65
N LEU A 153 1.54 0.74 -14.76
CA LEU A 153 1.05 -0.49 -15.38
C LEU A 153 0.94 -1.58 -14.32
N GLU A 154 -0.25 -2.13 -14.13
CA GLU A 154 -0.47 -3.34 -13.34
C GLU A 154 -0.36 -4.57 -14.24
N ILE A 155 0.33 -5.60 -13.76
CA ILE A 155 0.55 -6.87 -14.47
C ILE A 155 0.16 -8.01 -13.55
N ASP A 156 -0.81 -8.82 -13.96
CA ASP A 156 -1.28 -9.97 -13.20
C ASP A 156 -0.44 -11.22 -13.54
N LEU A 157 0.23 -11.76 -12.53
CA LEU A 157 1.07 -12.93 -12.63
C LEU A 157 0.34 -14.24 -12.29
N SER A 158 -0.94 -14.19 -11.90
CA SER A 158 -1.68 -15.35 -11.35
C SER A 158 -1.72 -16.56 -12.28
N ASN A 159 -1.70 -16.35 -13.60
CA ASN A 159 -1.77 -17.39 -14.62
C ASN A 159 -0.41 -17.75 -15.23
N GLN A 160 0.67 -17.13 -14.78
CA GLN A 160 1.99 -17.29 -15.38
C GLN A 160 2.78 -18.44 -14.75
N THR A 161 3.81 -18.88 -15.45
CA THR A 161 4.78 -19.88 -14.96
C THR A 161 6.18 -19.29 -14.95
N LEU A 162 7.08 -19.90 -14.14
CA LEU A 162 8.47 -19.46 -14.04
C LEU A 162 9.19 -19.54 -15.39
N GLU A 163 8.86 -20.53 -16.23
CA GLU A 163 9.48 -20.76 -17.53
C GLU A 163 9.01 -19.77 -18.60
N SER A 164 7.73 -19.38 -18.56
CA SER A 164 7.13 -18.48 -19.56
C SER A 164 7.25 -17.00 -19.18
N LEU A 165 7.69 -16.69 -17.97
CA LEU A 165 7.58 -15.35 -17.40
C LEU A 165 8.37 -14.29 -18.18
N GLU A 166 9.59 -14.63 -18.62
CA GLU A 166 10.40 -13.67 -19.38
C GLU A 166 9.73 -13.33 -20.73
N ASP A 167 9.27 -14.36 -21.45
CA ASP A 167 8.58 -14.16 -22.73
C ASP A 167 7.27 -13.38 -22.51
N PHE A 168 6.48 -13.76 -21.49
CA PHE A 168 5.28 -13.03 -21.11
C PHE A 168 5.55 -11.54 -20.86
N LEU A 169 6.57 -11.20 -20.07
CA LEU A 169 6.86 -9.81 -19.74
C LEU A 169 7.35 -8.99 -20.95
N LEU A 170 8.00 -9.65 -21.88
CA LEU A 170 8.69 -8.96 -23.00
C LEU A 170 7.91 -8.97 -24.31
N THR A 171 6.92 -9.85 -24.50
CA THR A 171 6.30 -10.03 -25.83
C THR A 171 4.78 -9.94 -25.85
N THR A 172 4.10 -10.12 -24.71
CA THR A 172 2.63 -10.15 -24.68
C THR A 172 2.04 -8.90 -24.03
N GLU A 173 0.79 -8.57 -24.37
CA GLU A 173 0.01 -7.51 -23.75
C GLU A 173 -1.08 -8.04 -22.80
N ASP A 174 -1.18 -9.36 -22.67
CA ASP A 174 -2.20 -10.00 -21.86
C ASP A 174 -2.00 -9.76 -20.35
N ASP A 175 -3.07 -9.90 -19.58
CA ASP A 175 -3.08 -9.77 -18.12
C ASP A 175 -2.47 -8.45 -17.60
N ARG A 176 -2.67 -7.36 -18.35
CA ARG A 176 -2.14 -6.02 -18.02
C ARG A 176 -3.22 -4.97 -18.11
N LYS A 177 -3.14 -4.00 -17.20
CA LYS A 177 -4.00 -2.82 -17.26
C LYS A 177 -3.28 -1.57 -16.79
N TRP A 178 -3.64 -0.44 -17.39
CA TRP A 178 -3.19 0.87 -16.95
C TRP A 178 -3.97 1.30 -15.71
N ILE A 179 -3.28 1.66 -14.64
CA ILE A 179 -3.91 2.15 -13.41
C ILE A 179 -4.17 3.64 -13.51
N ASN A 180 -3.24 4.40 -14.08
CA ASN A 180 -3.35 5.85 -14.22
C ASN A 180 -3.87 6.24 -15.60
N ASN A 181 -4.94 7.03 -15.60
CA ASN A 181 -5.58 7.55 -16.82
C ASN A 181 -5.31 9.03 -17.06
N GLU A 182 -4.50 9.68 -16.26
CA GLU A 182 -4.36 11.14 -16.31
C GLU A 182 -3.85 11.63 -17.66
N THR A 183 -2.87 10.97 -18.26
CA THR A 183 -2.38 11.31 -19.59
C THR A 183 -3.49 11.29 -20.64
N TYR A 184 -4.39 10.31 -20.57
CA TYR A 184 -5.54 10.24 -21.47
C TYR A 184 -6.56 11.34 -21.17
N PHE A 185 -6.87 11.57 -19.90
CA PHE A 185 -7.81 12.59 -19.50
C PHE A 185 -7.32 13.98 -19.87
N ASN A 186 -6.06 14.28 -19.65
CA ASN A 186 -5.44 15.53 -20.09
C ASN A 186 -5.53 15.70 -21.61
N SER A 187 -5.31 14.64 -22.40
CA SER A 187 -5.45 14.70 -23.86
C SER A 187 -6.87 15.01 -24.31
N ILE A 188 -7.86 14.53 -23.57
CA ILE A 188 -9.27 14.88 -23.82
C ILE A 188 -9.52 16.36 -23.50
N GLU A 189 -9.09 16.81 -22.33
CA GLU A 189 -9.25 18.20 -21.88
C GLU A 189 -8.59 19.18 -22.85
N GLU A 190 -7.37 18.86 -23.32
CA GLU A 190 -6.65 19.65 -24.33
C GLU A 190 -7.38 19.70 -25.68
N ARG A 191 -7.95 18.57 -26.15
CA ARG A 191 -8.75 18.57 -27.39
C ARG A 191 -9.95 19.51 -27.31
N TYR A 192 -10.63 19.54 -26.16
CA TYR A 192 -11.72 20.47 -25.94
C TYR A 192 -11.25 21.91 -25.76
N ALA A 193 -10.11 22.13 -25.12
CA ALA A 193 -9.51 23.47 -24.97
C ALA A 193 -9.15 24.09 -26.32
N LYS A 194 -8.61 23.30 -27.26
CA LYS A 194 -8.36 23.74 -28.64
C LYS A 194 -9.64 24.20 -29.39
N ALA A 195 -10.80 23.69 -28.95
CA ALA A 195 -12.11 24.09 -29.46
C ALA A 195 -12.79 25.18 -28.60
N ASN A 196 -12.03 25.90 -27.77
CA ASN A 196 -12.54 26.91 -26.84
C ASN A 196 -13.58 26.39 -25.81
N LYS A 197 -13.55 25.11 -25.47
CA LYS A 197 -14.45 24.50 -24.51
C LYS A 197 -13.68 24.08 -23.25
N LYS A 198 -14.10 24.56 -22.10
CA LYS A 198 -13.57 24.09 -20.81
C LYS A 198 -14.30 22.80 -20.41
N VAL A 199 -13.58 21.72 -20.26
CA VAL A 199 -14.10 20.45 -19.75
C VAL A 199 -13.09 19.86 -18.76
N ARG A 200 -13.57 18.96 -17.89
CA ARG A 200 -12.74 18.12 -17.01
C ARG A 200 -13.23 16.69 -17.13
N VAL A 201 -12.33 15.74 -17.09
CA VAL A 201 -12.67 14.33 -16.90
C VAL A 201 -12.76 14.09 -15.39
N VAL A 202 -13.91 13.64 -14.91
CA VAL A 202 -14.20 13.39 -13.50
C VAL A 202 -14.71 11.99 -13.29
N GLU A 203 -14.41 11.39 -12.12
CA GLU A 203 -15.00 10.12 -11.75
C GLU A 203 -16.49 10.29 -11.46
N VAL A 204 -17.30 9.25 -11.75
CA VAL A 204 -18.76 9.31 -11.53
C VAL A 204 -19.09 9.51 -10.06
N SER A 205 -18.30 8.95 -9.15
CA SER A 205 -18.40 9.17 -7.70
C SER A 205 -18.33 10.65 -7.31
N GLU A 206 -17.54 11.46 -8.02
CA GLU A 206 -17.51 12.91 -7.80
C GLU A 206 -18.84 13.59 -8.15
N CYS A 207 -19.59 13.01 -9.10
CA CYS A 207 -20.90 13.55 -9.46
C CYS A 207 -21.95 13.31 -8.37
N ASP A 208 -21.81 12.24 -7.58
CA ASP A 208 -22.76 11.90 -6.53
C ASP A 208 -22.70 12.89 -5.35
N ILE A 209 -21.51 13.44 -5.09
CA ILE A 209 -21.29 14.46 -4.05
C ILE A 209 -21.25 15.89 -4.61
N CYS A 210 -21.44 16.06 -5.90
CA CYS A 210 -21.38 17.38 -6.53
C CYS A 210 -22.63 18.22 -6.15
N PRO A 211 -22.47 19.47 -5.65
CA PRO A 211 -23.58 20.29 -5.20
C PRO A 211 -24.60 20.64 -6.29
N ILE A 212 -24.18 20.56 -7.55
CA ILE A 212 -25.07 20.80 -8.71
C ILE A 212 -25.58 19.53 -9.37
N SER A 213 -25.34 18.34 -8.80
CA SER A 213 -25.67 17.05 -9.41
C SER A 213 -27.11 16.93 -9.87
N ASN A 214 -28.06 17.43 -9.05
CA ASN A 214 -29.49 17.40 -9.33
C ASN A 214 -29.89 18.21 -10.58
N ASN A 215 -29.14 19.22 -10.93
CA ASN A 215 -29.40 20.14 -12.05
C ASN A 215 -28.43 19.92 -13.22
N CYS A 216 -27.42 19.07 -13.06
CA CYS A 216 -26.41 18.84 -14.07
C CYS A 216 -26.92 18.02 -15.25
N CYS A 217 -26.79 18.56 -16.45
CA CYS A 217 -27.19 17.86 -17.70
C CYS A 217 -26.42 16.56 -17.90
N GLY A 218 -25.15 16.46 -17.44
CA GLY A 218 -24.32 15.27 -17.54
C GLY A 218 -24.82 14.12 -16.66
N VAL A 219 -25.40 14.43 -15.50
CA VAL A 219 -25.96 13.41 -14.57
C VAL A 219 -27.33 12.95 -15.00
N ARG A 220 -28.17 13.85 -15.56
CA ARG A 220 -29.51 13.51 -16.02
C ARG A 220 -29.53 12.57 -17.22
N LYS A 221 -28.49 12.60 -18.04
CA LYS A 221 -28.32 11.65 -19.16
C LYS A 221 -27.62 10.40 -18.68
N LYS A 222 -28.27 9.61 -17.83
CA LYS A 222 -27.82 8.32 -17.33
C LYS A 222 -27.75 7.22 -18.40
N ASP A 223 -27.85 7.52 -19.66
CA ASP A 223 -27.74 6.54 -20.73
C ASP A 223 -26.32 5.96 -20.74
N ALA A 224 -26.23 4.65 -20.47
CA ALA A 224 -25.01 3.87 -20.58
C ALA A 224 -24.34 3.93 -21.97
N SER A 225 -25.07 4.44 -22.95
CA SER A 225 -24.63 4.69 -24.32
C SER A 225 -24.07 6.10 -24.55
N SER A 226 -23.97 6.93 -23.51
CA SER A 226 -23.39 8.26 -23.68
C SER A 226 -21.93 8.14 -24.11
N PRO A 227 -21.52 8.70 -25.27
CA PRO A 227 -20.14 8.66 -25.74
C PRO A 227 -19.15 9.41 -24.81
N LEU A 228 -19.64 9.96 -23.72
CA LEU A 228 -18.90 10.71 -22.71
C LEU A 228 -18.55 9.88 -21.47
N THR A 229 -19.00 8.62 -21.39
CA THR A 229 -18.68 7.75 -20.25
C THR A 229 -17.48 6.88 -20.59
N LEU A 230 -16.39 7.07 -19.87
CA LEU A 230 -15.18 6.26 -19.96
C LEU A 230 -15.23 5.21 -18.84
N LYS A 231 -14.85 3.98 -19.15
CA LYS A 231 -14.72 2.89 -18.17
C LYS A 231 -13.27 2.46 -18.08
N ASN A 232 -12.75 2.34 -16.87
CA ASN A 232 -11.43 1.82 -16.65
C ASN A 232 -11.34 1.22 -15.23
N ASN A 233 -10.81 0.02 -15.09
CA ASN A 233 -10.62 -0.67 -13.82
C ASN A 233 -11.88 -0.64 -12.92
N ASP A 234 -13.05 -0.94 -13.48
CA ASP A 234 -14.36 -0.86 -12.81
C ASP A 234 -14.81 0.56 -12.39
N ARG A 235 -13.96 1.56 -12.58
CA ARG A 235 -14.31 2.97 -12.38
C ARG A 235 -14.95 3.53 -13.64
N GLN A 236 -15.92 4.41 -13.46
CA GLN A 236 -16.61 5.10 -14.54
C GLN A 236 -16.28 6.58 -14.48
N TYR A 237 -15.92 7.13 -15.62
CA TYR A 237 -15.57 8.54 -15.77
C TYR A 237 -16.51 9.24 -16.72
N ARG A 238 -16.66 10.54 -16.53
CA ARG A 238 -17.49 11.42 -17.37
C ARG A 238 -16.74 12.68 -17.75
N ILE A 239 -17.12 13.26 -18.89
CA ILE A 239 -16.65 14.59 -19.24
C ILE A 239 -17.59 15.61 -18.61
N CYS A 240 -17.10 16.31 -17.60
CA CYS A 240 -17.81 17.41 -16.95
C CYS A 240 -17.65 18.69 -17.79
N LYS A 241 -18.76 19.33 -18.14
CA LYS A 241 -18.82 20.60 -18.90
C LYS A 241 -19.55 21.66 -18.06
N PRO A 242 -19.00 22.06 -16.92
CA PRO A 242 -19.65 23.05 -16.07
C PRO A 242 -19.61 24.44 -16.74
N ASN A 243 -20.68 25.22 -16.57
CA ASN A 243 -20.63 26.64 -16.89
C ASN A 243 -19.91 27.41 -15.75
N GLU A 244 -19.54 28.66 -15.97
CA GLU A 244 -18.78 29.45 -14.97
C GLU A 244 -19.51 29.57 -13.63
N LYS A 245 -20.82 29.68 -13.63
CA LYS A 245 -21.63 29.78 -12.41
C LYS A 245 -21.59 28.46 -11.62
N GLU A 246 -21.72 27.33 -12.32
CA GLU A 246 -21.65 25.99 -11.72
C GLU A 246 -20.25 25.70 -11.17
N LEU A 247 -19.20 26.10 -11.88
CA LEU A 247 -17.82 25.99 -11.40
C LEU A 247 -17.61 26.78 -10.12
N ARG A 248 -18.13 28.01 -10.05
CA ARG A 248 -18.00 28.85 -8.85
C ARG A 248 -18.69 28.21 -7.65
N ILE A 249 -19.91 27.73 -7.80
CA ILE A 249 -20.66 27.05 -6.74
C ILE A 249 -19.90 25.79 -6.28
N LYS A 250 -19.38 24.99 -7.20
CA LYS A 250 -18.61 23.79 -6.88
C LYS A 250 -17.34 24.14 -6.09
N ASN A 251 -16.61 25.15 -6.50
CA ASN A 251 -15.37 25.56 -5.84
C ASN A 251 -15.65 26.11 -4.42
N GLU A 252 -16.67 26.95 -4.26
CA GLU A 252 -17.08 27.48 -2.94
C GLU A 252 -17.47 26.36 -1.97
N GLU A 253 -18.17 25.34 -2.46
CA GLU A 253 -18.57 24.16 -1.66
C GLU A 253 -17.37 23.27 -1.29
N GLU A 254 -16.45 23.08 -2.23
CA GLU A 254 -15.23 22.30 -1.99
C GLU A 254 -14.31 23.00 -0.97
N GLU A 255 -14.15 24.32 -1.06
CA GLU A 255 -13.40 25.11 -0.09
C GLU A 255 -14.04 25.05 1.31
N ARG A 256 -15.37 25.16 1.39
CA ARG A 256 -16.10 25.00 2.65
C ARG A 256 -15.85 23.62 3.26
N ARG A 257 -15.95 22.55 2.47
CA ARG A 257 -15.72 21.19 2.94
C ARG A 257 -14.29 20.99 3.45
N LYS A 258 -13.29 21.51 2.72
CA LYS A 258 -11.89 21.46 3.17
C LYS A 258 -11.70 22.16 4.51
N LYS A 259 -12.29 23.36 4.65
CA LYS A 259 -12.22 24.11 5.90
C LYS A 259 -12.86 23.35 7.07
N GLU A 260 -14.03 22.76 6.87
CA GLU A 260 -14.70 21.95 7.89
C GLU A 260 -13.86 20.70 8.27
N GLU A 261 -13.21 20.08 7.31
CA GLU A 261 -12.32 18.93 7.55
C GLU A 261 -11.07 19.34 8.34
N ASP A 262 -10.45 20.46 7.97
CA ASP A 262 -9.29 21.01 8.70
C ASP A 262 -9.66 21.40 10.13
N GLU A 263 -10.83 21.99 10.35
CA GLU A 263 -11.33 22.33 11.68
C GLU A 263 -11.59 21.06 12.53
N ARG A 264 -12.17 20.02 11.93
CA ARG A 264 -12.33 18.70 12.60
C ARG A 264 -10.99 18.09 12.97
N ARG A 265 -10.04 18.12 12.04
CA ARG A 265 -8.68 17.61 12.26
C ARG A 265 -7.97 18.37 13.38
N ALA A 266 -8.05 19.69 13.37
CA ALA A 266 -7.47 20.55 14.41
C ALA A 266 -8.10 20.25 15.79
N THR A 267 -9.41 20.02 15.84
CA THR A 267 -10.11 19.67 17.07
C THR A 267 -9.68 18.33 17.63
N LEU A 268 -9.49 17.32 16.76
CA LEU A 268 -8.99 15.99 17.15
C LEU A 268 -7.55 16.07 17.70
N ILE A 269 -6.68 16.85 17.05
CA ILE A 269 -5.31 17.06 17.51
C ILE A 269 -5.28 17.72 18.87
N ARG A 270 -6.10 18.78 19.08
CA ARG A 270 -6.21 19.46 20.36
C ARG A 270 -6.67 18.53 21.48
N ARG A 271 -7.74 17.75 21.23
CA ARG A 271 -8.25 16.77 22.17
C ARG A 271 -7.21 15.72 22.54
N HIS A 272 -6.50 15.19 21.55
CA HIS A 272 -5.45 14.21 21.79
C HIS A 272 -4.30 14.79 22.64
N LYS A 273 -3.94 16.06 22.39
CA LYS A 273 -2.93 16.76 23.19
C LYS A 273 -3.39 16.96 24.65
N GLU A 274 -4.63 17.37 24.85
CA GLU A 274 -5.24 17.54 26.18
C GLU A 274 -5.27 16.19 26.93
N GLU A 275 -5.63 15.09 26.25
CA GLU A 275 -5.60 13.73 26.81
C GLU A 275 -4.18 13.29 27.19
N GLN A 276 -3.19 13.63 26.39
CA GLN A 276 -1.79 13.33 26.70
C GLN A 276 -1.27 14.13 27.89
N GLU A 277 -1.55 15.43 27.92
CA GLU A 277 -1.19 16.30 29.05
C GLU A 277 -1.84 15.82 30.36
N GLN A 278 -3.10 15.38 30.30
CA GLN A 278 -3.81 14.82 31.45
C GLN A 278 -3.18 13.49 31.92
N LYS A 279 -2.82 12.59 30.98
CA LYS A 279 -2.12 11.34 31.31
C LYS A 279 -0.75 11.61 31.94
N GLU A 280 -0.01 12.57 31.41
CA GLU A 280 1.29 12.92 31.96
C GLU A 280 1.17 13.56 33.35
N TYR A 281 0.18 14.41 33.55
CA TYR A 281 -0.13 14.96 34.87
C TYR A 281 -0.42 13.86 35.89
N LEU A 282 -1.29 12.91 35.56
CA LEU A 282 -1.63 11.77 36.43
C LEU A 282 -0.39 10.92 36.72
N ARG A 283 0.45 10.63 35.70
CA ARG A 283 1.70 9.91 35.89
C ARG A 283 2.67 10.62 36.84
N ARG A 284 2.80 11.94 36.71
CA ARG A 284 3.64 12.75 37.62
C ARG A 284 3.11 12.70 39.06
N GLN A 285 1.80 12.70 39.26
CA GLN A 285 1.20 12.54 40.57
C GLN A 285 1.47 11.17 41.16
N GLN A 286 1.34 10.12 40.38
CA GLN A 286 1.62 8.74 40.79
C GLN A 286 3.09 8.58 41.18
N THR A 287 4.04 9.07 40.37
CA THR A 287 5.47 9.01 40.68
C THR A 287 5.81 9.76 41.99
N LYS A 288 5.19 10.91 42.24
CA LYS A 288 5.35 11.64 43.51
C LYS A 288 4.82 10.85 44.69
N CYS A 289 3.69 10.16 44.54
CA CYS A 289 3.11 9.31 45.56
C CYS A 289 4.02 8.11 45.87
N GLU A 290 4.57 7.44 44.85
CA GLU A 290 5.50 6.32 44.99
C GLU A 290 6.81 6.74 45.65
N GLN A 291 7.41 7.88 45.27
CA GLN A 291 8.62 8.41 45.90
C GLN A 291 8.38 8.74 47.38
N ARG A 292 7.22 9.25 47.70
CA ARG A 292 6.88 9.53 49.09
C ARG A 292 6.70 8.26 49.92
N GLN A 293 6.05 7.24 49.33
CA GLN A 293 5.91 5.95 49.99
C GLN A 293 7.27 5.34 50.30
N HIS A 294 8.19 5.39 49.32
CA HIS A 294 9.57 4.92 49.51
C HIS A 294 10.29 5.63 50.70
N ILE A 295 10.15 6.95 50.81
CA ILE A 295 10.74 7.72 51.92
C ILE A 295 10.09 7.33 53.24
N LEU A 296 8.78 7.08 53.28
CA LEU A 296 8.09 6.61 54.50
C LEU A 296 8.53 5.20 54.87
N ASP A 297 8.65 4.30 53.90
CA ASP A 297 9.13 2.92 54.12
C ASP A 297 10.59 2.91 54.64
N GLU A 298 11.45 3.81 54.15
CA GLU A 298 12.81 3.98 54.67
C GLU A 298 12.84 4.52 56.12
N GLN A 299 11.92 5.40 56.48
CA GLN A 299 11.79 5.93 57.86
C GLN A 299 11.16 4.94 58.81
N GLU A 300 10.25 4.07 58.35
CA GLU A 300 9.56 3.05 59.13
C GLU A 300 10.40 1.80 59.33
N SER A 301 11.42 1.54 58.50
CA SER A 301 12.38 0.44 58.72
C SER A 301 13.23 0.63 60.00
N SER A 302 13.08 1.74 60.67
CA SER A 302 13.72 2.05 61.98
C SER A 302 12.75 1.97 63.17
N GLN A 303 11.44 1.80 63.01
CA GLN A 303 10.49 1.64 64.11
C GLN A 303 9.19 0.92 63.64
N ASP A 304 8.95 -0.23 64.24
CA ASP A 304 7.79 -1.10 64.33
C ASP A 304 6.54 -0.85 63.45
N SER A 305 6.09 -1.94 62.81
CA SER A 305 5.10 -2.09 61.79
C SER A 305 3.67 -1.78 62.16
N SER A 306 3.01 -0.87 61.48
CA SER A 306 1.58 -0.97 61.13
C SER A 306 1.37 -0.39 59.74
N GLU A 307 0.79 -1.18 58.84
CA GLU A 307 0.45 -0.77 57.48
C GLU A 307 -0.50 0.44 57.46
N ARG A 308 0.03 1.62 57.16
CA ARG A 308 -0.75 2.84 56.98
C ARG A 308 -1.02 3.06 55.51
N SER A 309 -2.26 3.00 55.12
CA SER A 309 -2.67 3.33 53.76
C SER A 309 -2.61 4.86 53.53
N CYS A 310 -2.53 5.31 52.27
CA CYS A 310 -2.65 6.74 51.92
C CYS A 310 -3.91 7.41 52.49
N PHE A 311 -4.95 6.64 52.78
CA PHE A 311 -6.17 7.15 53.38
C PHE A 311 -6.03 7.47 54.88
N ASP A 312 -5.07 6.85 55.55
CA ASP A 312 -4.74 7.10 56.97
C ASP A 312 -3.68 8.20 57.16
N CYS A 313 -3.15 8.74 56.04
CA CYS A 313 -2.13 9.78 56.07
C CYS A 313 -2.70 11.11 56.57
N THR A 314 -2.03 11.80 57.48
CA THR A 314 -2.44 13.13 58.01
C THR A 314 -2.54 14.22 56.95
N THR A 315 -1.87 14.05 55.82
CA THR A 315 -1.89 14.98 54.69
C THR A 315 -2.88 14.56 53.58
N ASN A 316 -3.69 13.52 53.82
CA ASN A 316 -4.73 13.09 52.91
C ASN A 316 -5.88 14.13 52.88
N LEU A 317 -6.17 14.66 51.68
CA LEU A 317 -7.27 15.56 51.41
C LEU A 317 -8.51 14.89 50.81
N SER A 318 -8.55 13.57 50.71
CA SER A 318 -9.67 12.81 50.11
C SER A 318 -11.03 13.03 50.83
N TRP A 319 -11.01 13.58 52.05
CA TRP A 319 -12.20 14.00 52.76
C TRP A 319 -12.96 15.13 52.07
N ARG A 320 -12.29 15.87 51.16
CA ARG A 320 -12.90 16.96 50.36
C ARG A 320 -13.66 16.40 49.15
N ASN A 321 -13.23 15.25 48.58
CA ASN A 321 -13.82 14.66 47.38
C ASN A 321 -14.07 13.15 47.60
N ARG A 322 -15.06 12.84 48.40
CA ARG A 322 -15.36 11.43 48.87
C ARG A 322 -15.85 10.49 47.76
N ASN A 323 -16.10 10.97 46.53
CA ASN A 323 -16.80 10.19 45.52
C ASN A 323 -15.91 9.65 44.38
N ASP A 324 -14.62 9.95 44.33
CA ASP A 324 -13.76 9.54 43.23
C ASP A 324 -12.86 8.32 43.49
N GLY A 325 -12.84 7.85 44.75
CA GLY A 325 -12.03 6.67 45.13
C GLY A 325 -10.51 6.90 45.02
N ILE A 326 -10.07 8.15 44.83
CA ILE A 326 -8.67 8.53 44.65
C ILE A 326 -8.15 9.22 45.93
N ALA A 327 -6.96 8.81 46.41
CA ALA A 327 -6.32 9.46 47.53
C ALA A 327 -5.63 10.76 47.09
N HIS A 328 -6.05 11.90 47.61
CA HIS A 328 -5.50 13.21 47.29
C HIS A 328 -4.47 13.65 48.34
N CYS A 329 -3.22 13.86 47.91
CA CYS A 329 -2.13 14.25 48.80
C CYS A 329 -2.02 15.78 48.93
N GLY A 330 -2.12 16.30 50.16
CA GLY A 330 -2.01 17.73 50.49
C GLY A 330 -0.58 18.20 50.79
N ALA A 331 0.43 17.32 50.62
CA ALA A 331 1.83 17.67 50.92
C ALA A 331 2.59 18.27 49.72
N PHE A 332 1.93 18.47 48.59
CA PHE A 332 2.50 19.08 47.41
C PHE A 332 1.62 20.18 46.85
#